data_e8e9cc101f76cdc4ed1a1ac28588c5aa
#
_entry.id   e8e9cc101f76cdc4ed1a1ac28588c5aa
#
_cell.length_a   1.000
_cell.length_b   1.000
_cell.length_c   1.000
_cell.angle_alpha   90.00
_cell.angle_beta   90.00
_cell.angle_gamma   90.00
#
_symmetry.space_group_name_H-M   'P 1'
#
loop_
_entity.id
_entity.type
_entity.pdbx_description
1 polymer ?
#
loop_
_entity_poly.entity_id
_entity_poly.type
_entity_poly.pdbx_seq_one_letter_code
_entity_poly.pdbx_strand_id
1 'polypeptide(L)'
;IGRGPYMAVSPDFFEMFPCRFIAGNHDALEDVSNVIITESMAEKFGGKDALGKDFHINTDRYTIGAIIEDQMYSIFDSQYKVFVSLEHPDFTFFKNTDEYQGAADGNTLTFHKVRKGADVGEIRRKINEINDSYLIRDEDKGKELYTLTRLDKLYFSDSNQGLGLKRGNAKMMMAFSIIALFILISAIFNYVNLSTALAGKRSKEMATRMLL
;
A
#
# COMPACT_ATOMS: atom_id res chain seq x y z
N ILE A 1 -5.40 -11.47 23.45
CA ILE A 1 -6.36 -10.36 23.27
C ILE A 1 -5.73 -9.42 22.26
N GLY A 2 -6.05 -9.63 20.98
CA GLY A 2 -5.52 -8.81 19.89
C GLY A 2 -6.31 -7.50 19.75
N ARG A 3 -5.92 -6.46 20.46
CA ARG A 3 -6.35 -5.10 20.18
C ARG A 3 -5.38 -4.49 19.15
N GLY A 4 -5.50 -4.86 17.90
CA GLY A 4 -4.75 -4.27 16.79
C GLY A 4 -5.64 -4.07 15.58
N PRO A 5 -5.28 -3.18 14.67
CA PRO A 5 -6.04 -3.03 13.43
C PRO A 5 -5.99 -4.34 12.64
N TYR A 6 -7.14 -4.78 12.18
CA TYR A 6 -7.30 -5.90 11.26
C TYR A 6 -7.79 -5.38 9.91
N MET A 7 -7.59 -6.16 8.87
CA MET A 7 -8.07 -5.86 7.52
C MET A 7 -9.06 -6.94 7.10
N ALA A 8 -10.28 -6.54 6.77
CA ALA A 8 -11.23 -7.43 6.13
C ALA A 8 -10.93 -7.48 4.63
N VAL A 9 -10.73 -8.68 4.09
CA VAL A 9 -10.31 -8.90 2.71
C VAL A 9 -11.22 -9.91 2.01
N SER A 10 -11.40 -9.73 0.69
CA SER A 10 -12.11 -10.72 -0.12
C SER A 10 -11.27 -12.01 -0.27
N PRO A 11 -11.88 -13.16 -0.58
CA PRO A 11 -11.15 -14.41 -0.80
C PRO A 11 -10.02 -14.29 -1.81
N ASP A 12 -10.23 -13.54 -2.89
CA ASP A 12 -9.24 -13.36 -3.98
C ASP A 12 -8.09 -12.41 -3.63
N PHE A 13 -8.07 -11.83 -2.41
CA PHE A 13 -7.08 -10.84 -2.02
C PHE A 13 -5.65 -11.34 -2.17
N PHE A 14 -5.37 -12.56 -1.70
CA PHE A 14 -4.02 -13.13 -1.76
C PHE A 14 -3.63 -13.65 -3.15
N GLU A 15 -4.58 -13.85 -4.06
CA GLU A 15 -4.28 -14.08 -5.47
C GLU A 15 -3.83 -12.79 -6.16
N MET A 16 -4.45 -11.66 -5.80
CA MET A 16 -4.09 -10.35 -6.35
C MET A 16 -2.81 -9.80 -5.74
N PHE A 17 -2.60 -10.03 -4.44
CA PHE A 17 -1.44 -9.59 -3.67
C PHE A 17 -0.71 -10.80 -3.06
N PRO A 18 0.03 -11.56 -3.88
CA PRO A 18 0.68 -12.77 -3.43
C PRO A 18 1.69 -12.47 -2.33
N CYS A 19 1.67 -13.29 -1.30
CA CYS A 19 2.61 -13.26 -0.19
C CYS A 19 3.11 -14.68 0.11
N ARG A 20 4.17 -14.78 0.88
CA ARG A 20 4.69 -16.07 1.29
C ARG A 20 3.93 -16.57 2.52
N PHE A 21 3.32 -17.75 2.41
CA PHE A 21 2.74 -18.46 3.53
C PHE A 21 3.82 -19.25 4.26
N ILE A 22 3.91 -19.07 5.57
CA ILE A 22 4.82 -19.77 6.48
C ILE A 22 4.17 -21.05 6.98
N ALA A 23 2.85 -21.01 7.22
CA ALA A 23 2.02 -22.15 7.58
C ALA A 23 0.59 -21.92 7.07
N GLY A 24 -0.13 -22.98 6.71
CA GLY A 24 -1.44 -22.87 6.08
C GLY A 24 -1.35 -22.32 4.66
N ASN A 25 -2.48 -21.86 4.11
CA ASN A 25 -2.62 -21.28 2.78
C ASN A 25 -3.74 -20.22 2.75
N HIS A 26 -3.99 -19.61 1.58
CA HIS A 26 -5.01 -18.58 1.42
C HIS A 26 -6.44 -19.08 1.60
N ASP A 27 -6.71 -20.39 1.36
CA ASP A 27 -8.04 -20.99 1.50
C ASP A 27 -8.53 -20.96 2.95
N ALA A 28 -7.64 -20.65 3.91
CA ALA A 28 -8.01 -20.50 5.32
C ALA A 28 -9.15 -19.47 5.52
N LEU A 29 -9.27 -18.44 4.65
CA LEU A 29 -10.34 -17.44 4.72
C LEU A 29 -11.67 -17.87 4.06
N GLU A 30 -11.75 -19.04 3.42
CA GLU A 30 -13.02 -19.61 2.98
C GLU A 30 -13.91 -19.94 4.18
N ASP A 31 -13.29 -20.34 5.29
CA ASP A 31 -13.97 -20.41 6.58
C ASP A 31 -13.90 -19.05 7.27
N VAL A 32 -15.05 -18.38 7.35
CA VAL A 32 -15.20 -17.04 7.96
C VAL A 32 -14.81 -16.97 9.42
N SER A 33 -14.74 -18.12 10.11
CA SER A 33 -14.29 -18.23 11.50
C SER A 33 -12.75 -18.25 11.62
N ASN A 34 -12.02 -18.27 10.52
CA ASN A 34 -10.57 -18.24 10.51
C ASN A 34 -10.00 -16.83 10.29
N VAL A 35 -8.77 -16.66 10.78
CA VAL A 35 -7.95 -15.49 10.50
C VAL A 35 -6.61 -15.91 9.92
N ILE A 36 -6.04 -15.04 9.08
CA ILE A 36 -4.64 -15.12 8.67
C ILE A 36 -3.87 -14.06 9.44
N ILE A 37 -2.76 -14.45 10.05
CA ILE A 37 -1.93 -13.52 10.82
C ILE A 37 -0.51 -13.44 10.25
N THR A 38 0.18 -12.33 10.51
CA THR A 38 1.59 -12.20 10.13
C THR A 38 2.51 -12.95 11.09
N GLU A 39 3.74 -13.23 10.65
CA GLU A 39 4.78 -13.90 11.44
C GLU A 39 5.04 -13.20 12.78
N SER A 40 5.20 -11.88 12.76
CA SER A 40 5.40 -11.08 13.98
C SER A 40 4.20 -11.11 14.95
N MET A 41 2.99 -11.36 14.45
CA MET A 41 1.83 -11.60 15.31
C MET A 41 1.84 -13.03 15.84
N ALA A 42 2.19 -14.00 15.00
CA ALA A 42 2.26 -15.42 15.38
C ALA A 42 3.28 -15.67 16.50
N GLU A 43 4.39 -14.93 16.55
CA GLU A 43 5.38 -15.03 17.64
C GLU A 43 4.75 -14.89 19.03
N LYS A 44 3.73 -14.06 19.18
CA LYS A 44 3.00 -13.87 20.45
C LYS A 44 2.19 -15.13 20.86
N PHE A 45 1.96 -16.04 19.94
CA PHE A 45 1.20 -17.27 20.13
C PHE A 45 2.09 -18.54 20.01
N GLY A 46 3.42 -18.37 19.97
CA GLY A 46 4.37 -19.48 19.87
C GLY A 46 4.90 -19.75 18.46
N GLY A 47 4.88 -18.74 17.58
CA GLY A 47 5.40 -18.84 16.22
C GLY A 47 4.53 -19.77 15.35
N LYS A 48 5.14 -20.77 14.71
CA LYS A 48 4.40 -21.71 13.84
C LYS A 48 3.37 -22.56 14.58
N ASP A 49 3.55 -22.78 15.87
CA ASP A 49 2.60 -23.51 16.72
C ASP A 49 1.36 -22.68 17.04
N ALA A 50 1.26 -21.45 16.53
CA ALA A 50 0.06 -20.64 16.60
C ALA A 50 -1.07 -21.16 15.71
N LEU A 51 -0.77 -21.92 14.66
CA LEU A 51 -1.77 -22.50 13.76
C LEU A 51 -2.80 -23.34 14.54
N GLY A 52 -4.08 -23.11 14.27
CA GLY A 52 -5.18 -23.78 14.93
C GLY A 52 -5.53 -23.27 16.33
N LYS A 53 -4.79 -22.30 16.88
CA LYS A 53 -5.10 -21.69 18.18
C LYS A 53 -6.20 -20.65 18.06
N ASP A 54 -6.86 -20.42 19.18
CA ASP A 54 -7.88 -19.38 19.31
C ASP A 54 -7.27 -17.98 19.20
N PHE A 55 -7.94 -17.15 18.45
CA PHE A 55 -7.66 -15.75 18.29
C PHE A 55 -8.92 -14.91 18.54
N HIS A 56 -8.82 -13.82 19.29
CA HIS A 56 -9.98 -13.00 19.63
C HIS A 56 -9.82 -11.59 19.02
N ILE A 57 -10.84 -11.17 18.30
CA ILE A 57 -11.00 -9.79 17.83
C ILE A 57 -12.24 -9.24 18.55
N ASN A 58 -12.06 -8.26 19.42
CA ASN A 58 -13.12 -7.75 20.29
C ASN A 58 -13.78 -8.87 21.12
N THR A 59 -15.04 -9.19 20.83
CA THR A 59 -15.82 -10.25 21.48
C THR A 59 -15.83 -11.56 20.69
N ASP A 60 -15.41 -11.52 19.43
CA ASP A 60 -15.55 -12.63 18.51
C ASP A 60 -14.33 -13.54 18.58
N ARG A 61 -14.60 -14.84 18.49
CA ARG A 61 -13.60 -15.89 18.51
C ARG A 61 -13.35 -16.39 17.11
N TYR A 62 -12.08 -16.40 16.75
CA TYR A 62 -11.56 -16.92 15.49
C TYR A 62 -10.53 -18.02 15.75
N THR A 63 -10.18 -18.76 14.71
CA THR A 63 -9.07 -19.72 14.70
C THR A 63 -7.97 -19.21 13.77
N ILE A 64 -6.72 -19.34 14.18
CA ILE A 64 -5.59 -19.01 13.31
C ILE A 64 -5.48 -20.08 12.21
N GLY A 65 -5.94 -19.76 11.01
CA GLY A 65 -5.99 -20.67 9.87
C GLY A 65 -4.73 -20.65 9.01
N ALA A 66 -3.99 -19.52 8.99
CA ALA A 66 -2.72 -19.45 8.28
C ALA A 66 -1.82 -18.35 8.87
N ILE A 67 -0.51 -18.47 8.55
CA ILE A 67 0.52 -17.51 8.95
C ILE A 67 1.29 -17.10 7.70
N ILE A 68 1.40 -15.77 7.48
CA ILE A 68 2.14 -15.17 6.37
C ILE A 68 3.36 -14.40 6.86
N GLU A 69 4.34 -14.19 6.00
CA GLU A 69 5.46 -13.31 6.29
C GLU A 69 4.99 -11.86 6.50
N ASP A 70 5.75 -11.06 7.24
CA ASP A 70 5.42 -9.66 7.45
C ASP A 70 5.45 -8.87 6.14
N GLN A 71 4.41 -8.07 5.89
CA GLN A 71 4.19 -7.32 4.66
C GLN A 71 5.00 -6.00 4.62
N MET A 72 6.32 -6.09 4.86
CA MET A 72 7.18 -4.92 4.99
C MET A 72 7.22 -4.06 3.72
N TYR A 73 7.21 -4.70 2.53
CA TYR A 73 7.31 -4.04 1.23
C TYR A 73 5.95 -3.91 0.51
N SER A 74 4.87 -4.24 1.19
CA SER A 74 3.52 -4.08 0.66
C SER A 74 3.11 -2.61 0.59
N ILE A 75 2.14 -2.31 -0.29
CA ILE A 75 1.43 -1.02 -0.32
C ILE A 75 0.55 -0.83 0.93
N PHE A 76 0.19 -1.92 1.60
CA PHE A 76 -0.60 -1.89 2.82
C PHE A 76 0.24 -1.45 4.01
N ASP A 77 -0.39 -0.77 4.97
CA ASP A 77 0.29 -0.37 6.18
C ASP A 77 0.67 -1.61 7.01
N SER A 78 1.92 -1.64 7.49
CA SER A 78 2.46 -2.74 8.29
C SER A 78 1.80 -2.89 9.68
N GLN A 79 0.93 -1.96 10.08
CA GLN A 79 0.10 -2.10 11.27
C GLN A 79 -0.94 -3.22 11.15
N TYR A 80 -1.39 -3.55 9.92
CA TYR A 80 -2.35 -4.62 9.68
C TYR A 80 -1.62 -5.96 9.71
N LYS A 81 -1.77 -6.63 10.84
CA LYS A 81 -1.13 -7.94 11.12
C LYS A 81 -2.11 -9.09 11.17
N VAL A 82 -3.39 -8.80 10.99
CA VAL A 82 -4.50 -9.75 11.03
C VAL A 82 -5.40 -9.51 9.85
N PHE A 83 -5.73 -10.56 9.13
CA PHE A 83 -6.63 -10.55 7.98
C PHE A 83 -7.82 -11.45 8.29
N VAL A 84 -9.01 -10.92 8.09
CA VAL A 84 -10.28 -11.62 8.28
C VAL A 84 -11.03 -11.68 6.95
N SER A 85 -11.92 -12.64 6.81
CA SER A 85 -12.78 -12.73 5.63
C SER A 85 -13.78 -11.58 5.59
N LEU A 86 -13.89 -10.89 4.45
CA LEU A 86 -14.95 -9.90 4.20
C LEU A 86 -16.34 -10.57 4.14
N GLU A 87 -16.38 -11.91 4.03
CA GLU A 87 -17.60 -12.71 4.02
C GLU A 87 -18.17 -12.95 5.42
N HIS A 88 -17.45 -12.57 6.49
CA HIS A 88 -17.92 -12.69 7.86
C HIS A 88 -19.23 -11.88 8.06
N PRO A 89 -20.18 -12.39 8.83
CA PRO A 89 -21.49 -11.74 9.07
C PRO A 89 -21.40 -10.26 9.48
N ASP A 90 -20.38 -9.87 10.24
CA ASP A 90 -20.17 -8.49 10.67
C ASP A 90 -19.90 -7.52 9.52
N PHE A 91 -19.54 -8.05 8.33
CA PHE A 91 -19.28 -7.26 7.11
C PHE A 91 -20.34 -7.47 6.03
N THR A 92 -21.43 -8.21 6.33
CA THR A 92 -22.49 -8.52 5.35
C THR A 92 -23.24 -7.28 4.88
N PHE A 93 -23.22 -6.19 5.65
CA PHE A 93 -23.83 -4.94 5.21
C PHE A 93 -23.19 -4.38 3.92
N PHE A 94 -21.92 -4.72 3.61
CA PHE A 94 -21.29 -4.39 2.32
C PHE A 94 -21.84 -5.21 1.15
N LYS A 95 -22.51 -6.34 1.40
CA LYS A 95 -23.08 -7.21 0.37
C LYS A 95 -24.57 -6.95 0.12
N ASN A 96 -25.27 -6.38 1.08
CA ASN A 96 -26.70 -6.15 0.99
C ASN A 96 -26.98 -4.81 0.32
N THR A 97 -27.02 -4.80 -1.02
CA THR A 97 -27.23 -3.60 -1.84
C THR A 97 -28.58 -2.94 -1.59
N ASP A 98 -29.59 -3.69 -1.12
CA ASP A 98 -30.94 -3.16 -0.86
C ASP A 98 -31.03 -2.34 0.43
N GLU A 99 -30.15 -2.64 1.41
CA GLU A 99 -30.03 -1.90 2.66
C GLU A 99 -28.90 -0.85 2.63
N TYR A 100 -27.88 -1.05 1.76
CA TYR A 100 -26.72 -0.18 1.67
C TYR A 100 -27.02 1.04 0.81
N GLN A 101 -27.56 2.05 1.44
CA GLN A 101 -28.03 3.27 0.79
C GLN A 101 -26.98 4.40 0.78
N GLY A 102 -25.76 4.13 1.12
CA GLY A 102 -24.75 5.17 1.25
C GLY A 102 -23.40 4.72 0.75
N ALA A 103 -23.26 4.64 -0.52
CA ALA A 103 -22.15 4.00 -1.20
C ALA A 103 -20.74 4.58 -0.95
N ALA A 104 -20.56 5.68 -0.28
CA ALA A 104 -19.28 6.35 -0.22
C ALA A 104 -18.88 6.81 1.18
N ASP A 105 -18.91 5.92 2.17
CA ASP A 105 -18.35 6.25 3.48
C ASP A 105 -16.80 6.17 3.52
N GLY A 106 -16.17 5.81 2.39
CA GLY A 106 -14.72 5.81 2.23
C GLY A 106 -13.98 4.69 2.97
N ASN A 107 -14.69 3.71 3.51
CA ASN A 107 -14.09 2.63 4.31
C ASN A 107 -13.67 1.40 3.51
N THR A 108 -13.96 1.36 2.20
CA THR A 108 -13.71 0.21 1.35
C THR A 108 -12.79 0.56 0.20
N LEU A 109 -11.77 -0.28 -0.02
CA LEU A 109 -10.89 -0.23 -1.18
C LEU A 109 -11.21 -1.37 -2.12
N THR A 110 -11.45 -1.05 -3.38
CA THR A 110 -11.66 -2.06 -4.41
C THR A 110 -10.49 -2.05 -5.39
N PHE A 111 -9.88 -3.21 -5.59
CA PHE A 111 -8.83 -3.41 -6.58
C PHE A 111 -9.37 -4.21 -7.76
N HIS A 112 -9.03 -3.77 -8.96
CA HIS A 112 -9.47 -4.41 -10.19
C HIS A 112 -8.28 -4.89 -11.01
N LYS A 113 -8.23 -6.19 -11.31
CA LYS A 113 -7.29 -6.75 -12.28
C LYS A 113 -7.85 -6.55 -13.68
N VAL A 114 -7.27 -5.63 -14.42
CA VAL A 114 -7.74 -5.25 -15.76
C VAL A 114 -6.98 -6.05 -16.82
N ARG A 115 -7.70 -6.53 -17.83
CA ARG A 115 -7.12 -7.25 -18.97
C ARG A 115 -6.19 -6.32 -19.76
N LYS A 116 -5.05 -6.85 -20.25
CA LYS A 116 -4.12 -6.08 -21.09
C LYS A 116 -4.84 -5.53 -22.32
N GLY A 117 -4.73 -4.21 -22.55
CA GLY A 117 -5.36 -3.52 -23.68
C GLY A 117 -6.81 -3.09 -23.46
N ALA A 118 -7.39 -3.34 -22.28
CA ALA A 118 -8.72 -2.83 -21.98
C ALA A 118 -8.71 -1.29 -21.82
N ASP A 119 -9.79 -0.66 -22.24
CA ASP A 119 -10.00 0.78 -22.07
C ASP A 119 -10.40 1.07 -20.61
N VAL A 120 -9.45 1.62 -19.86
CA VAL A 120 -9.66 1.99 -18.43
C VAL A 120 -10.69 3.12 -18.31
N GLY A 121 -10.79 4.00 -19.31
CA GLY A 121 -11.78 5.08 -19.34
C GLY A 121 -13.20 4.53 -19.43
N GLU A 122 -13.40 3.54 -20.30
CA GLU A 122 -14.70 2.87 -20.43
C GLU A 122 -15.07 2.10 -19.15
N ILE A 123 -14.10 1.40 -18.54
CA ILE A 123 -14.32 0.70 -17.28
C ILE A 123 -14.75 1.68 -16.20
N ARG A 124 -14.04 2.80 -16.05
CA ARG A 124 -14.39 3.86 -15.08
C ARG A 124 -15.81 4.38 -15.31
N ARG A 125 -16.16 4.67 -16.56
CA ARG A 125 -17.50 5.15 -16.92
C ARG A 125 -18.57 4.14 -16.48
N LYS A 126 -18.39 2.86 -16.80
CA LYS A 126 -19.33 1.80 -16.42
C LYS A 126 -19.46 1.65 -14.91
N ILE A 127 -18.36 1.76 -14.15
CA ILE A 127 -18.40 1.72 -12.68
C ILE A 127 -19.24 2.86 -12.13
N ASN A 128 -19.05 4.08 -12.64
CA ASN A 128 -19.84 5.25 -12.21
C ASN A 128 -21.30 5.10 -12.61
N GLU A 129 -21.62 4.60 -13.81
CA GLU A 129 -23.02 4.34 -14.24
C GLU A 129 -23.72 3.30 -13.35
N ILE A 130 -23.02 2.22 -12.98
CA ILE A 130 -23.56 1.24 -12.04
C ILE A 130 -23.81 1.90 -10.68
N ASN A 131 -22.83 2.67 -10.20
CA ASN A 131 -22.96 3.38 -8.93
C ASN A 131 -24.15 4.34 -8.94
N ASP A 132 -24.34 5.11 -10.03
CA ASP A 132 -25.47 6.03 -10.16
C ASP A 132 -26.83 5.32 -10.05
N SER A 133 -26.92 4.04 -10.47
CA SER A 133 -28.15 3.26 -10.35
C SER A 133 -28.50 2.89 -8.91
N TYR A 134 -27.51 2.87 -8.01
CA TYR A 134 -27.68 2.56 -6.58
C TYR A 134 -27.71 3.82 -5.69
N LEU A 135 -27.33 5.00 -6.22
CA LEU A 135 -27.33 6.23 -5.44
C LEU A 135 -28.75 6.72 -5.17
N ILE A 136 -29.04 6.92 -3.88
CA ILE A 136 -30.31 7.48 -3.42
C ILE A 136 -30.33 8.99 -3.45
N ARG A 137 -29.14 9.63 -3.30
CA ARG A 137 -29.03 11.08 -3.34
C ARG A 137 -29.02 11.57 -4.78
N ASP A 138 -30.13 12.18 -5.21
CA ASP A 138 -30.22 12.77 -6.55
C ASP A 138 -29.15 13.83 -6.84
N GLU A 139 -28.64 14.51 -5.81
CA GLU A 139 -27.56 15.51 -5.91
C GLU A 139 -26.21 14.93 -6.34
N ASP A 140 -25.99 13.62 -6.17
CA ASP A 140 -24.75 12.93 -6.52
C ASP A 140 -24.83 12.17 -7.85
N LYS A 141 -26.03 12.05 -8.42
CA LYS A 141 -26.23 11.41 -9.72
C LYS A 141 -25.50 12.16 -10.84
N GLY A 142 -24.82 11.41 -11.67
CA GLY A 142 -24.03 11.94 -12.79
C GLY A 142 -22.68 12.54 -12.40
N LYS A 143 -22.29 12.51 -11.12
CA LYS A 143 -20.95 12.87 -10.69
C LYS A 143 -20.01 11.68 -10.85
N GLU A 144 -18.78 11.89 -11.32
CA GLU A 144 -17.74 10.88 -11.28
C GLU A 144 -17.23 10.71 -9.83
N LEU A 145 -17.88 9.85 -9.05
CA LEU A 145 -17.52 9.58 -7.67
C LEU A 145 -16.34 8.60 -7.56
N TYR A 146 -16.19 7.70 -8.53
CA TYR A 146 -15.14 6.70 -8.56
C TYR A 146 -14.10 7.02 -9.61
N THR A 147 -12.84 7.01 -9.19
CA THR A 147 -11.67 7.15 -10.06
C THR A 147 -10.84 5.87 -10.01
N LEU A 148 -10.26 5.49 -11.14
CA LEU A 148 -9.34 4.36 -11.21
C LEU A 148 -7.90 4.88 -11.18
N THR A 149 -7.18 4.56 -10.12
CA THR A 149 -5.77 4.91 -9.96
C THR A 149 -4.90 3.67 -10.20
N ARG A 150 -3.89 3.79 -11.05
CA ARG A 150 -2.93 2.70 -11.27
C ARG A 150 -2.19 2.38 -9.99
N LEU A 151 -1.97 1.08 -9.73
CA LEU A 151 -1.33 0.59 -8.52
C LEU A 151 0.08 1.18 -8.31
N ASP A 152 0.86 1.32 -9.40
CA ASP A 152 2.21 1.88 -9.37
C ASP A 152 2.25 3.39 -9.03
N LYS A 153 1.12 4.08 -9.18
CA LYS A 153 0.99 5.51 -8.84
C LYS A 153 0.30 5.75 -7.51
N LEU A 154 -0.29 4.70 -6.93
CA LEU A 154 -1.12 4.80 -5.74
C LEU A 154 -0.36 5.36 -4.54
N TYR A 155 0.91 5.00 -4.38
CA TYR A 155 1.76 5.45 -3.27
C TYR A 155 1.88 6.98 -3.16
N PHE A 156 1.88 7.69 -4.27
CA PHE A 156 1.96 9.16 -4.33
C PHE A 156 0.63 9.84 -4.65
N SER A 157 -0.46 9.08 -4.73
CA SER A 157 -1.78 9.62 -5.06
C SER A 157 -2.43 10.29 -3.85
N ASP A 158 -3.09 11.43 -4.09
CA ASP A 158 -3.89 12.12 -3.07
C ASP A 158 -5.21 11.38 -2.76
N SER A 159 -5.66 10.48 -3.66
CA SER A 159 -6.84 9.63 -3.44
C SER A 159 -6.65 8.55 -2.37
N ASN A 160 -5.43 8.37 -1.87
CA ASN A 160 -5.06 7.37 -0.88
C ASN A 160 -5.14 7.91 0.57
N GLN A 161 -6.19 8.62 0.93
CA GLN A 161 -6.31 9.17 2.27
C GLN A 161 -7.08 8.24 3.20
N GLY A 162 -6.43 7.79 4.28
CA GLY A 162 -7.11 7.14 5.42
C GLY A 162 -7.47 5.66 5.26
N LEU A 163 -7.08 5.01 4.16
CA LEU A 163 -7.55 3.66 3.81
C LEU A 163 -6.56 2.53 4.14
N GLY A 164 -5.67 2.74 5.10
CA GLY A 164 -4.71 1.69 5.51
C GLY A 164 -3.63 1.38 4.48
N LEU A 165 -3.39 2.29 3.54
CA LEU A 165 -2.32 2.20 2.55
C LEU A 165 -1.14 3.08 2.94
N LYS A 166 0.07 2.61 2.62
CA LYS A 166 1.28 3.42 2.75
C LYS A 166 1.23 4.57 1.76
N ARG A 167 1.61 5.76 2.22
CA ARG A 167 1.62 6.97 1.42
C ARG A 167 2.97 7.65 1.43
N GLY A 168 3.47 8.01 0.24
CA GLY A 168 4.61 8.89 0.06
C GLY A 168 4.20 10.34 -0.12
N ASN A 169 5.10 11.24 0.25
CA ASN A 169 4.93 12.66 -0.02
C ASN A 169 5.81 13.06 -1.23
N ALA A 170 5.18 13.14 -2.42
CA ALA A 170 5.88 13.49 -3.65
C ALA A 170 6.52 14.90 -3.58
N LYS A 171 5.87 15.87 -2.93
CA LYS A 171 6.40 17.23 -2.79
C LYS A 171 7.66 17.25 -1.92
N MET A 172 7.64 16.49 -0.83
CA MET A 172 8.80 16.36 0.07
C MET A 172 9.96 15.66 -0.63
N MET A 173 9.69 14.61 -1.40
CA MET A 173 10.69 13.90 -2.20
C MET A 173 11.32 14.80 -3.26
N MET A 174 10.51 15.63 -3.95
CA MET A 174 11.00 16.61 -4.91
C MET A 174 11.88 17.66 -4.21
N ALA A 175 11.47 18.18 -3.05
CA ALA A 175 12.26 19.15 -2.30
C ALA A 175 13.64 18.59 -1.92
N PHE A 176 13.70 17.37 -1.39
CA PHE A 176 14.96 16.70 -1.06
C PHE A 176 15.83 16.46 -2.30
N SER A 177 15.23 16.09 -3.42
CA SER A 177 15.96 15.89 -4.68
C SER A 177 16.60 17.19 -5.17
N ILE A 178 15.91 18.31 -5.05
CA ILE A 178 16.45 19.65 -5.40
C ILE A 178 17.62 20.00 -4.48
N ILE A 179 17.48 19.82 -3.19
CA ILE A 179 18.54 20.08 -2.20
C ILE A 179 19.79 19.21 -2.51
N ALA A 180 19.57 17.92 -2.77
CA ALA A 180 20.66 17.00 -3.12
C ALA A 180 21.39 17.44 -4.40
N LEU A 181 20.65 17.91 -5.40
CA LEU A 181 21.24 18.46 -6.64
C LEU A 181 22.08 19.71 -6.35
N PHE A 182 21.62 20.63 -5.52
CA PHE A 182 22.40 21.82 -5.14
C PHE A 182 23.70 21.44 -4.41
N ILE A 183 23.64 20.48 -3.48
CA ILE A 183 24.83 19.97 -2.79
C ILE A 183 25.83 19.37 -3.78
N LEU A 184 25.35 18.56 -4.72
CA LEU A 184 26.18 17.96 -5.77
C LEU A 184 26.87 19.02 -6.64
N ILE A 185 26.11 20.01 -7.10
CA ILE A 185 26.65 21.13 -7.89
C ILE A 185 27.73 21.89 -7.09
N SER A 186 27.45 22.20 -5.81
CA SER A 186 28.43 22.89 -4.95
C SER A 186 29.70 22.05 -4.76
N ALA A 187 29.60 20.75 -4.61
CA ALA A 187 30.73 19.85 -4.49
C ALA A 187 31.58 19.83 -5.79
N ILE A 188 30.92 19.81 -6.95
CA ILE A 188 31.59 19.89 -8.26
C ILE A 188 32.34 21.20 -8.39
N PHE A 189 31.74 22.35 -8.09
CA PHE A 189 32.41 23.64 -8.12
C PHE A 189 33.64 23.70 -7.19
N ASN A 190 33.47 23.19 -5.96
CA ASN A 190 34.61 23.13 -5.03
C ASN A 190 35.75 22.26 -5.57
N TYR A 191 35.41 21.07 -6.13
CA TYR A 191 36.40 20.19 -6.74
C TYR A 191 37.13 20.86 -7.94
N VAL A 192 36.39 21.50 -8.83
CA VAL A 192 36.96 22.22 -9.99
C VAL A 192 37.89 23.33 -9.55
N ASN A 193 37.47 24.16 -8.59
CA ASN A 193 38.27 25.25 -8.05
C ASN A 193 39.57 24.72 -7.42
N LEU A 194 39.50 23.66 -6.62
CA LEU A 194 40.69 23.05 -6.02
C LEU A 194 41.61 22.44 -7.05
N SER A 195 41.08 21.71 -8.04
CA SER A 195 41.85 21.09 -9.12
C SER A 195 42.57 22.15 -9.97
N THR A 196 41.89 23.25 -10.30
CA THR A 196 42.45 24.36 -11.07
C THR A 196 43.58 25.05 -10.29
N ALA A 197 43.36 25.29 -8.97
CA ALA A 197 44.42 25.90 -8.13
C ALA A 197 45.66 25.01 -8.01
N LEU A 198 45.48 23.69 -7.87
CA LEU A 198 46.59 22.73 -7.83
C LEU A 198 47.31 22.62 -9.17
N ALA A 199 46.58 22.65 -10.30
CA ALA A 199 47.20 22.65 -11.62
C ALA A 199 48.06 23.90 -11.86
N GLY A 200 47.59 25.09 -11.46
CA GLY A 200 48.34 26.34 -11.51
C GLY A 200 49.62 26.31 -10.68
N LYS A 201 49.59 25.71 -9.48
CA LYS A 201 50.78 25.53 -8.63
C LYS A 201 51.81 24.60 -9.28
N ARG A 202 51.38 23.44 -9.83
CA ARG A 202 52.26 22.49 -10.53
C ARG A 202 52.89 23.12 -11.77
N SER A 203 52.14 23.91 -12.54
CA SER A 203 52.67 24.62 -13.71
C SER A 203 53.77 25.60 -13.33
N LYS A 204 53.64 26.38 -12.25
CA LYS A 204 54.67 27.27 -11.72
C LYS A 204 55.91 26.51 -11.25
N GLU A 205 55.76 25.39 -10.55
CA GLU A 205 56.86 24.54 -10.09
C GLU A 205 57.67 23.98 -11.29
N MET A 206 56.97 23.52 -12.34
CA MET A 206 57.64 23.06 -13.56
C MET A 206 58.37 24.17 -14.30
N ALA A 207 57.80 25.36 -14.42
CA ALA A 207 58.43 26.51 -15.04
C ALA A 207 59.72 26.93 -14.29
N THR A 208 59.67 26.93 -12.95
CA THR A 208 60.86 27.25 -12.13
C THR A 208 61.97 26.21 -12.29
N ARG A 209 61.63 24.92 -12.43
CA ARG A 209 62.65 23.85 -12.65
C ARG A 209 63.25 23.85 -14.04
N MET A 210 62.59 24.46 -15.03
CA MET A 210 63.18 24.62 -16.41
C MET A 210 64.14 25.81 -16.55
N LEU A 211 64.11 26.75 -15.58
CA LEU A 211 64.93 27.93 -15.57
C LEU A 211 66.19 27.80 -14.71
N LEU A 212 66.37 26.70 -14.01
CA LEU A 212 67.51 26.28 -13.25
C LEU A 212 68.32 25.19 -13.98
#